data_4fe9044231a80367a55f48ce263f89d9
#
_entry.id   4fe9044231a80367a55f48ce263f89d9
#
_cell.length_a   1.000
_cell.length_b   1.000
_cell.length_c   1.000
_cell.angle_alpha   90.00
_cell.angle_beta   90.00
_cell.angle_gamma   90.00
#
_symmetry.space_group_name_H-M   'P 1'
#
loop_
_entity.id
_entity.type
_entity.pdbx_description
1 polymer ?
#
loop_
_entity_poly.entity_id
_entity_poly.type
_entity_poly.pdbx_seq_one_letter_code
_entity_poly.pdbx_strand_id
1 'polypeptide(L)'
;VGEIADVLAYGADKYEANNWARGTNWARYFSALCRHLFAWWGGENKDPETGFSHLAHAGCCLIFLMEYQRNGWGTDDRFAGPDGKSFTKHDGIDTQVCDPSGCRTVKLSPRELYDDDDGYCDI
;
A
#
# COMPACT_ATOMS: atom_id res chain seq x y z
N VAL A 1 -9.03 16.96 3.35
CA VAL A 1 -8.13 17.11 4.51
C VAL A 1 -8.93 17.11 5.82
N GLY A 2 -10.07 17.82 5.87
CA GLY A 2 -10.91 17.87 7.08
C GLY A 2 -11.37 16.49 7.56
N GLU A 3 -11.87 15.65 6.67
CA GLU A 3 -12.32 14.29 6.99
C GLU A 3 -11.19 13.40 7.52
N ILE A 4 -9.96 13.57 7.04
CA ILE A 4 -8.78 12.87 7.58
C ILE A 4 -8.51 13.32 9.02
N ALA A 5 -8.63 14.62 9.30
CA ALA A 5 -8.47 15.15 10.66
C ALA A 5 -9.54 14.60 11.61
N ASP A 6 -10.77 14.44 11.15
CA ASP A 6 -11.85 13.84 11.93
C ASP A 6 -11.55 12.37 12.29
N VAL A 7 -11.01 11.60 11.36
CA VAL A 7 -10.58 10.21 11.62
C VAL A 7 -9.43 10.17 12.63
N LEU A 8 -8.47 11.10 12.53
CA LEU A 8 -7.37 11.21 13.49
C LEU A 8 -7.87 11.54 14.89
N ALA A 9 -8.82 12.48 15.01
CA ALA A 9 -9.43 12.85 16.29
C ALA A 9 -10.18 11.66 16.90
N TYR A 10 -10.97 10.93 16.11
CA TYR A 10 -11.63 9.71 16.55
C TYR A 10 -10.63 8.66 17.05
N GLY A 11 -9.53 8.47 16.35
CA GLY A 11 -8.47 7.54 16.77
C GLY A 11 -7.81 7.95 18.07
N ALA A 12 -7.61 9.27 18.28
CA ALA A 12 -7.05 9.80 19.52
C ALA A 12 -7.97 9.56 20.72
N ASP A 13 -9.27 9.68 20.53
CA ASP A 13 -10.26 9.40 21.58
C ASP A 13 -10.35 7.90 21.89
N LYS A 14 -10.26 7.05 20.88
CA LYS A 14 -10.39 5.58 21.03
C LYS A 14 -9.14 4.93 21.62
N TYR A 15 -7.96 5.37 21.24
CA TYR A 15 -6.69 4.69 21.54
C TYR A 15 -5.71 5.51 22.37
N GLU A 16 -5.85 6.76 22.52
CA GLU A 16 -4.89 7.73 23.04
C GLU A 16 -4.23 8.56 21.94
N ALA A 17 -4.02 9.83 22.23
CA ALA A 17 -3.39 10.74 21.29
C ALA A 17 -1.99 10.25 20.89
N ASN A 18 -1.73 10.29 19.57
CA ASN A 18 -0.45 9.87 18.99
C ASN A 18 -0.06 8.40 19.24
N ASN A 19 -1.00 7.54 19.59
CA ASN A 19 -0.73 6.11 19.79
C ASN A 19 -0.06 5.46 18.55
N TRP A 20 -0.40 5.91 17.37
CA TRP A 20 0.19 5.45 16.12
C TRP A 20 1.72 5.70 16.06
N ALA A 21 2.21 6.76 16.68
CA ALA A 21 3.64 7.11 16.69
C ALA A 21 4.51 6.16 17.53
N ARG A 22 3.90 5.32 18.35
CA ARG A 22 4.63 4.30 19.14
C ARG A 22 5.28 3.22 18.29
N GLY A 23 4.87 3.10 17.05
CA GLY A 23 5.38 2.13 16.11
C GLY A 23 4.66 0.78 16.18
N THR A 24 4.48 0.19 15.02
CA THR A 24 3.94 -1.15 14.83
C THR A 24 4.49 -1.71 13.52
N ASN A 25 4.15 -2.93 13.17
CA ASN A 25 4.48 -3.47 11.86
C ASN A 25 3.80 -2.66 10.76
N TRP A 26 4.55 -2.32 9.73
CA TRP A 26 4.03 -1.51 8.62
C TRP A 26 2.88 -2.21 7.88
N ALA A 27 2.93 -3.54 7.78
CA ALA A 27 1.86 -4.34 7.19
C ALA A 27 0.49 -4.11 7.86
N ARG A 28 0.45 -3.74 9.14
CA ARG A 28 -0.80 -3.45 9.83
C ARG A 28 -1.55 -2.26 9.20
N TYR A 29 -0.85 -1.16 8.96
CA TYR A 29 -1.45 0.02 8.31
C TYR A 29 -1.65 -0.20 6.82
N PHE A 30 -0.76 -0.94 6.16
CA PHE A 30 -0.94 -1.31 4.77
C PHE A 30 -2.20 -2.17 4.56
N SER A 31 -2.42 -3.16 5.41
CA SER A 31 -3.62 -4.01 5.35
C SER A 31 -4.90 -3.22 5.62
N ALA A 32 -4.87 -2.29 6.57
CA ALA A 32 -6.00 -1.40 6.85
C ALA A 32 -6.29 -0.47 5.66
N LEU A 33 -5.25 0.09 5.06
CA LEU A 33 -5.34 0.92 3.84
C LEU A 33 -6.03 0.16 2.71
N CYS A 34 -5.56 -1.04 2.41
CA CYS A 34 -6.14 -1.89 1.37
C CYS A 34 -7.59 -2.22 1.65
N ARG A 35 -7.93 -2.60 2.89
CA ARG A 35 -9.32 -2.90 3.27
C ARG A 35 -10.26 -1.73 3.00
N HIS A 36 -9.87 -0.52 3.39
CA HIS A 36 -10.69 0.67 3.15
C HIS A 36 -10.79 1.00 1.66
N LEU A 37 -9.70 0.87 0.90
CA LEU A 37 -9.73 1.08 -0.54
C LEU A 37 -10.62 0.06 -1.26
N PHE A 38 -10.55 -1.22 -0.90
CA PHE A 38 -11.39 -2.25 -1.50
C PHE A 38 -12.87 -2.07 -1.14
N ALA A 39 -13.19 -1.68 0.09
CA ALA A 39 -14.56 -1.37 0.49
C ALA A 39 -15.12 -0.20 -0.33
N TRP A 40 -14.35 0.86 -0.45
CA TRP A 40 -14.73 2.00 -1.28
C TRP A 40 -14.90 1.63 -2.75
N TRP A 41 -13.97 0.86 -3.30
CA TRP A 41 -14.05 0.39 -4.70
C TRP A 41 -15.27 -0.50 -4.93
N GLY A 42 -15.68 -1.26 -3.93
CA GLY A 42 -16.91 -2.07 -3.93
C GLY A 42 -18.21 -1.26 -3.81
N GLY A 43 -18.14 0.05 -3.68
CA GLY A 43 -19.30 0.95 -3.64
C GLY A 43 -19.69 1.41 -2.22
N GLU A 44 -18.94 1.02 -1.18
CA GLU A 44 -19.20 1.46 0.19
C GLU A 44 -18.44 2.77 0.46
N ASN A 45 -19.12 3.90 0.50
CA ASN A 45 -18.47 5.20 0.67
C ASN A 45 -18.01 5.44 2.10
N LYS A 46 -18.74 4.96 3.08
CA LYS A 46 -18.47 5.20 4.51
C LYS A 46 -18.31 3.90 5.26
N ASP A 47 -17.39 3.89 6.21
CA ASP A 47 -17.21 2.79 7.14
C ASP A 47 -18.43 2.72 8.07
N PRO A 48 -19.18 1.59 8.10
CA PRO A 48 -20.35 1.44 8.95
C PRO A 48 -20.01 1.48 10.45
N GLU A 49 -18.81 1.13 10.85
CA GLU A 49 -18.37 1.17 12.24
C GLU A 49 -18.18 2.59 12.76
N THR A 50 -17.59 3.45 11.95
CA THR A 50 -17.20 4.82 12.35
C THR A 50 -18.05 5.91 11.74
N GLY A 51 -18.72 5.64 10.62
CA GLY A 51 -19.47 6.62 9.85
C GLY A 51 -18.60 7.56 9.00
N PHE A 52 -17.28 7.45 9.08
CA PHE A 52 -16.37 8.25 8.28
C PHE A 52 -16.11 7.64 6.90
N SER A 53 -15.68 8.47 5.97
CA SER A 53 -15.30 8.03 4.64
C SER A 53 -14.20 6.97 4.65
N HIS A 54 -14.36 5.89 3.90
CA HIS A 54 -13.29 4.91 3.68
C HIS A 54 -12.02 5.55 3.11
N LEU A 55 -12.16 6.53 2.23
CA LEU A 55 -11.00 7.26 1.68
C LEU A 55 -10.28 8.08 2.76
N ALA A 56 -11.01 8.64 3.73
CA ALA A 56 -10.40 9.34 4.85
C ALA A 56 -9.61 8.37 5.76
N HIS A 57 -10.16 7.20 6.05
CA HIS A 57 -9.43 6.15 6.77
C HIS A 57 -8.18 5.70 6.02
N ALA A 58 -8.30 5.47 4.71
CA ALA A 58 -7.17 5.13 3.85
C ALA A 58 -6.11 6.23 3.85
N GLY A 59 -6.53 7.50 3.81
CA GLY A 59 -5.64 8.66 3.90
C GLY A 59 -4.87 8.70 5.22
N CYS A 60 -5.50 8.40 6.34
CA CYS A 60 -4.81 8.29 7.64
C CYS A 60 -3.75 7.20 7.64
N CYS A 61 -4.09 6.01 7.16
CA CYS A 61 -3.14 4.90 7.08
C CYS A 61 -1.94 5.25 6.20
N LEU A 62 -2.18 5.95 5.09
CA LEU A 62 -1.13 6.40 4.19
C LEU A 62 -0.20 7.41 4.86
N ILE A 63 -0.73 8.39 5.57
CA ILE A 63 0.05 9.38 6.33
C ILE A 63 0.92 8.67 7.38
N PHE A 64 0.38 7.70 8.10
CA PHE A 64 1.15 6.94 9.10
C PHE A 64 2.31 6.18 8.47
N LEU A 65 2.09 5.54 7.34
CA LEU A 65 3.15 4.84 6.61
C LEU A 65 4.21 5.81 6.08
N MET A 66 3.83 6.98 5.61
CA MET A 66 4.78 8.01 5.18
C MET A 66 5.66 8.48 6.34
N GLU A 67 5.07 8.73 7.52
CA GLU A 67 5.82 9.12 8.71
C GLU A 67 6.71 7.98 9.22
N TYR A 68 6.25 6.74 9.17
CA TYR A 68 7.05 5.57 9.53
C TYR A 68 8.27 5.43 8.63
N GLN A 69 8.08 5.57 7.34
CA GLN A 69 9.18 5.51 6.37
C GLN A 69 10.17 6.65 6.57
N ARG A 70 9.67 7.86 6.83
CA ARG A 70 10.49 9.06 7.02
C ARG A 70 11.35 8.98 8.29
N ASN A 71 10.79 8.50 9.39
CA ASN A 71 11.42 8.50 10.70
C ASN A 71 12.04 7.16 11.09
N GLY A 72 11.86 6.12 10.29
CA GLY A 72 12.31 4.77 10.63
C GLY A 72 11.55 4.16 11.80
N TRP A 73 10.27 4.53 11.99
CA TRP A 73 9.45 4.04 13.09
C TRP A 73 8.80 2.69 12.78
N GLY A 74 8.58 1.91 13.83
CA GLY A 74 7.96 0.59 13.70
C GLY A 74 8.89 -0.43 13.06
N THR A 75 8.31 -1.53 12.61
CA THR A 75 9.03 -2.63 11.95
C THR A 75 8.66 -2.65 10.47
N ASP A 76 9.66 -2.47 9.62
CA ASP A 76 9.52 -2.64 8.17
C ASP A 76 9.48 -4.14 7.86
N ASP A 77 8.28 -4.67 7.75
CA ASP A 77 7.99 -6.06 7.42
C ASP A 77 7.56 -6.25 5.97
N ARG A 78 7.94 -5.30 5.11
CA ARG A 78 7.74 -5.45 3.66
C ARG A 78 8.57 -6.61 3.15
N PHE A 79 8.00 -7.33 2.18
CA PHE A 79 8.70 -8.46 1.59
C PHE A 79 10.05 -7.99 1.02
N ALA A 80 11.11 -8.51 1.57
CA ALA A 80 12.43 -8.48 0.98
C ALA A 80 12.63 -9.82 0.27
N GLY A 81 12.99 -9.81 -1.00
CA GLY A 81 13.27 -11.05 -1.76
C GLY A 81 14.22 -11.99 -1.02
N PRO A 82 14.41 -13.22 -1.51
CA PRO A 82 15.22 -14.23 -0.82
C PRO A 82 16.68 -13.80 -0.58
N ASP A 83 17.14 -12.77 -1.26
CA ASP A 83 18.46 -12.14 -1.09
C ASP A 83 18.44 -10.95 -0.09
N GLY A 84 17.33 -10.72 0.60
CA GLY A 84 17.16 -9.60 1.53
C GLY A 84 17.00 -8.23 0.86
N LYS A 85 16.91 -8.21 -0.47
CA LYS A 85 16.69 -6.97 -1.22
C LYS A 85 15.20 -6.77 -1.46
N SER A 86 14.69 -5.61 -1.09
CA SER A 86 13.34 -5.23 -1.47
C SER A 86 13.24 -5.18 -3.00
N PHE A 87 12.03 -5.41 -3.53
CA PHE A 87 11.76 -5.11 -4.94
C PHE A 87 12.06 -3.63 -5.19
N THR A 88 13.30 -3.34 -5.54
CA THR A 88 13.65 -1.99 -5.93
C THR A 88 13.16 -1.79 -7.35
N LYS A 89 12.43 -0.75 -7.48
CA LYS A 89 11.69 -0.23 -8.64
C LYS A 89 12.44 -0.14 -9.97
N HIS A 90 13.66 -0.60 -10.06
CA HIS A 90 14.48 -0.43 -11.26
C HIS A 90 15.14 -1.71 -11.75
N ASP A 91 15.05 -2.77 -10.97
CA ASP A 91 15.51 -4.09 -11.39
C ASP A 91 14.31 -4.82 -11.98
N GLY A 92 14.21 -4.89 -13.29
CA GLY A 92 13.15 -5.64 -13.96
C GLY A 92 13.04 -7.08 -13.45
N ILE A 93 11.90 -7.71 -13.65
CA ILE A 93 11.67 -9.10 -13.27
C ILE A 93 12.27 -10.00 -14.35
N ASP A 94 13.08 -10.97 -13.92
CA ASP A 94 13.57 -12.01 -14.80
C ASP A 94 12.43 -12.98 -15.15
N THR A 95 12.00 -12.94 -16.39
CA THR A 95 10.93 -13.80 -16.92
C THR A 95 11.50 -14.77 -17.93
N GLN A 96 11.13 -16.04 -17.79
CA GLN A 96 11.46 -17.04 -18.82
C GLN A 96 10.49 -16.94 -19.99
N VAL A 97 11.02 -16.67 -21.16
CA VAL A 97 10.29 -16.73 -22.42
C VAL A 97 10.70 -17.99 -23.15
N CYS A 98 9.74 -18.88 -23.42
CA CYS A 98 9.95 -20.10 -24.16
C CYS A 98 9.36 -19.96 -25.56
N ASP A 99 10.16 -20.18 -26.57
CA ASP A 99 9.78 -20.26 -27.98
C ASP A 99 10.22 -21.60 -28.59
N PRO A 100 9.85 -21.93 -29.84
CA PRO A 100 10.23 -23.20 -30.49
C PRO A 100 11.74 -23.44 -30.57
N SER A 101 12.57 -22.41 -30.40
CA SER A 101 14.03 -22.51 -30.42
C SER A 101 14.65 -22.71 -29.05
N GLY A 102 13.86 -22.69 -27.97
CA GLY A 102 14.31 -22.88 -26.58
C GLY A 102 13.77 -21.86 -25.61
N CYS A 103 14.10 -22.03 -24.33
CA CYS A 103 13.75 -21.08 -23.28
C CYS A 103 14.92 -20.15 -22.98
N ARG A 104 14.63 -18.87 -22.84
CA ARG A 104 15.61 -17.83 -22.47
C ARG A 104 15.07 -16.97 -21.36
N THR A 105 15.95 -16.48 -20.50
CA THR A 105 15.60 -15.50 -19.48
C THR A 105 15.66 -14.11 -20.06
N VAL A 106 14.55 -13.37 -19.96
CA VAL A 106 14.43 -11.97 -20.40
C VAL A 106 14.13 -11.13 -19.18
N LYS A 107 14.85 -10.02 -19.03
CA LYS A 107 14.59 -9.05 -17.99
C LYS A 107 13.56 -8.05 -18.49
N LEU A 108 12.36 -8.07 -17.91
CA LEU A 108 11.29 -7.14 -18.22
C LEU A 108 11.36 -5.94 -17.29
N SER A 109 11.28 -4.73 -17.85
CA SER A 109 11.13 -3.51 -17.05
C SER A 109 9.72 -3.46 -16.42
N PRO A 110 9.54 -2.74 -15.29
CA PRO A 110 8.22 -2.57 -14.70
C PRO A 110 7.18 -2.01 -15.68
N ARG A 111 7.60 -1.21 -16.64
CA ARG A 111 6.74 -0.65 -17.66
C ARG A 111 6.20 -1.71 -18.62
N GLU A 112 7.03 -2.66 -19.02
CA GLU A 112 6.64 -3.77 -19.91
C GLU A 112 5.74 -4.80 -19.24
N LEU A 113 5.79 -4.89 -17.90
CA LEU A 113 4.91 -5.77 -17.13
C LEU A 113 3.48 -5.21 -16.99
N TYR A 114 3.30 -3.91 -17.11
CA TYR A 114 2.02 -3.22 -16.92
C TYR A 114 1.50 -2.55 -18.19
N ASP A 115 2.19 -2.67 -19.31
CA ASP A 115 1.69 -2.29 -20.63
C ASP A 115 0.67 -3.35 -21.11
N ASP A 116 -0.46 -3.39 -20.42
CA ASP A 116 -1.64 -4.03 -20.97
C ASP A 116 -2.27 -3.06 -21.95
N ASP A 117 -2.38 -3.47 -23.20
CA ASP A 117 -3.13 -2.80 -24.26
C ASP A 117 -4.63 -2.63 -23.93
N ASP A 118 -5.06 -3.02 -22.75
CA ASP A 118 -6.45 -3.02 -22.31
C ASP A 118 -6.92 -1.68 -21.74
N GLY A 119 -6.17 -0.62 -21.92
CA GLY A 119 -6.63 0.74 -21.61
C GLY A 119 -7.02 0.95 -20.13
N TYR A 120 -6.41 0.23 -19.22
CA TYR A 120 -6.70 0.33 -17.80
C TYR A 120 -5.93 1.48 -17.18
N CYS A 121 -6.65 2.57 -17.02
CA CYS A 121 -6.45 3.66 -16.10
C CYS A 121 -5.10 4.37 -16.11
N ASP A 122 -5.01 5.34 -17.00
CA ASP A 122 -4.34 6.59 -16.68
C ASP A 122 -5.14 7.33 -15.58
N ILE A 123 -4.75 7.17 -14.34
CA ILE A 123 -5.02 8.14 -13.29
C ILE A 123 -3.72 8.45 -12.57
#